data_1fb749c0b9b4a27ffeeee52c3a790200
#
_entry.id   1fb749c0b9b4a27ffeeee52c3a790200
#
_cell.length_a   1.000
_cell.length_b   1.000
_cell.length_c   1.000
_cell.angle_alpha   90.00
_cell.angle_beta   90.00
_cell.angle_gamma   90.00
#
_symmetry.space_group_name_H-M   'P 1'
#
loop_
_entity.id
_entity.type
_entity.pdbx_description
1 polymer ?
#
loop_
_entity_poly.entity_id
_entity_poly.type
_entity_poly.pdbx_seq_one_letter_code
_entity_poly.pdbx_strand_id
1 'polypeptide(L)'
;IYNMVYRLDAMEAYNKRLVKKIAVKGITESGSTATDGFVYLESINLSKADPTATIQFDYIGAKGLRKKTATVGIGYNLYDNSGESGKLDEYKEGFVVKSIDGRDNSVEFLNGIKIFAGDVIGKVSEDQLRRIQIRETILSHLERERQLFHKGIKVLSLFFIDEVAKYKQYDEAG
;
A
#
# COMPACT_ATOMS: atom_id res chain seq x y z
N ILE A 1 -27.60 -42.59 1.85
CA ILE A 1 -27.25 -41.55 2.83
C ILE A 1 -26.10 -42.09 3.63
N TYR A 2 -24.90 -41.50 3.48
CA TYR A 2 -23.75 -41.91 4.28
C TYR A 2 -23.77 -41.14 5.60
N ASN A 3 -23.72 -41.84 6.74
CA ASN A 3 -23.61 -41.18 8.03
C ASN A 3 -22.24 -40.51 8.14
N MET A 4 -22.23 -39.21 8.40
CA MET A 4 -20.99 -38.49 8.64
C MET A 4 -20.43 -38.89 10.02
N VAL A 5 -19.31 -39.62 10.02
CA VAL A 5 -18.67 -40.12 11.24
C VAL A 5 -17.82 -39.06 11.90
N TYR A 6 -17.25 -38.14 11.10
CA TYR A 6 -16.42 -37.04 11.61
C TYR A 6 -16.45 -35.87 10.63
N ARG A 7 -16.49 -34.68 11.17
CA ARG A 7 -16.35 -33.42 10.42
C ARG A 7 -15.37 -32.51 11.15
N LEU A 8 -14.43 -31.97 10.43
CA LEU A 8 -13.56 -30.89 10.90
C LEU A 8 -13.56 -29.82 9.83
N ASP A 9 -14.30 -28.74 10.06
CA ASP A 9 -14.25 -27.58 9.17
C ASP A 9 -13.11 -26.63 9.55
N ALA A 10 -12.87 -25.62 8.67
CA ALA A 10 -11.75 -24.69 8.84
C ALA A 10 -11.87 -23.87 10.13
N MET A 11 -13.10 -23.51 10.54
CA MET A 11 -13.33 -22.71 11.75
C MET A 11 -13.09 -23.56 13.00
N GLU A 12 -13.56 -24.81 12.98
CA GLU A 12 -13.33 -25.74 14.10
C GLU A 12 -11.85 -26.09 14.23
N ALA A 13 -11.16 -26.33 13.11
CA ALA A 13 -9.71 -26.55 13.10
C ALA A 13 -8.95 -25.35 13.65
N TYR A 14 -9.37 -24.11 13.33
CA TYR A 14 -8.79 -22.90 13.87
C TYR A 14 -9.04 -22.76 15.38
N ASN A 15 -10.28 -22.95 15.84
CA ASN A 15 -10.64 -22.87 17.24
C ASN A 15 -9.90 -23.91 18.10
N LYS A 16 -9.70 -25.11 17.54
CA LYS A 16 -8.90 -26.18 18.15
C LYS A 16 -7.37 -25.96 18.04
N ARG A 17 -6.93 -24.84 17.44
CA ARG A 17 -5.50 -24.51 17.21
C ARG A 17 -4.73 -25.54 16.39
N LEU A 18 -5.40 -26.28 15.53
CA LEU A 18 -4.81 -27.27 14.63
C LEU A 18 -4.22 -26.61 13.37
N VAL A 19 -4.68 -25.42 13.03
CA VAL A 19 -4.21 -24.64 11.88
C VAL A 19 -3.85 -23.20 12.32
N LYS A 20 -2.95 -22.57 11.55
CA LYS A 20 -2.56 -21.18 11.77
C LYS A 20 -3.68 -20.23 11.32
N LYS A 21 -3.77 -19.07 11.95
CA LYS A 21 -4.65 -18.01 11.50
C LYS A 21 -4.27 -17.56 10.10
N ILE A 22 -5.24 -17.49 9.21
CA ILE A 22 -5.11 -16.84 7.92
C ILE A 22 -5.50 -15.37 8.15
N ALA A 23 -4.58 -14.45 7.88
CA ALA A 23 -4.86 -13.03 7.84
C ALA A 23 -4.59 -12.53 6.43
N VAL A 24 -5.56 -11.81 5.86
CA VAL A 24 -5.45 -11.20 4.54
C VAL A 24 -5.34 -9.70 4.75
N LYS A 25 -4.26 -9.11 4.22
CA LYS A 25 -4.14 -7.65 4.05
C LYS A 25 -4.45 -7.38 2.58
N GLY A 26 -5.64 -6.86 2.32
CA GLY A 26 -6.01 -6.37 0.99
C GLY A 26 -5.33 -5.03 0.72
N ILE A 27 -5.00 -4.75 -0.53
CA ILE A 27 -4.77 -3.39 -1.00
C ILE A 27 -6.13 -2.94 -1.49
N THR A 28 -6.69 -1.95 -0.82
CA THR A 28 -7.98 -1.39 -1.25
C THR A 28 -7.70 -0.43 -2.40
N GLU A 29 -8.06 -0.83 -3.60
CA GLU A 29 -8.34 0.13 -4.65
C GLU A 29 -9.65 0.80 -4.24
N SER A 30 -9.53 1.92 -3.54
CA SER A 30 -10.69 2.77 -3.32
C SER A 30 -11.06 3.33 -4.68
N GLY A 31 -11.95 2.64 -5.37
CA GLY A 31 -12.56 3.08 -6.63
C GLY A 31 -13.41 4.33 -6.42
N SER A 32 -12.83 5.33 -5.78
CA SER A 32 -13.38 6.66 -5.74
C SER A 32 -13.27 7.21 -7.15
N THR A 33 -14.39 7.40 -7.79
CA THR A 33 -14.55 8.17 -9.04
C THR A 33 -14.10 9.63 -8.90
N ALA A 34 -13.50 10.00 -7.78
CA ALA A 34 -13.14 11.37 -7.44
C ALA A 34 -11.87 11.85 -8.16
N THR A 35 -11.01 10.94 -8.64
CA THR A 35 -9.86 11.34 -9.46
C THR A 35 -9.32 10.15 -10.26
N ASP A 36 -8.80 10.44 -11.45
CA ASP A 36 -7.99 9.52 -12.23
C ASP A 36 -6.51 9.55 -11.78
N GLY A 37 -6.10 10.56 -11.02
CA GLY A 37 -4.74 10.77 -10.53
C GLY A 37 -4.35 9.74 -9.47
N PHE A 38 -3.19 9.11 -9.65
CA PHE A 38 -2.64 8.15 -8.71
C PHE A 38 -2.22 8.81 -7.39
N VAL A 39 -2.69 8.31 -6.26
CA VAL A 39 -2.18 8.65 -4.93
C VAL A 39 -2.01 7.38 -4.11
N TYR A 40 -0.83 7.18 -3.56
CA TYR A 40 -0.49 6.06 -2.68
C TYR A 40 0.06 6.60 -1.36
N LEU A 41 -0.56 6.22 -0.25
CA LEU A 41 -0.06 6.53 1.09
C LEU A 41 0.92 5.46 1.54
N GLU A 42 2.20 5.82 1.54
CA GLU A 42 3.28 4.90 1.89
C GLU A 42 3.38 4.66 3.41
N SER A 43 3.38 5.73 4.20
CA SER A 43 3.50 5.66 5.65
C SER A 43 3.14 6.96 6.33
N ILE A 44 2.82 6.89 7.62
CA ILE A 44 2.74 8.05 8.50
C ILE A 44 4.01 8.10 9.36
N ASN A 45 4.63 9.28 9.41
CA ASN A 45 5.84 9.51 10.18
C ASN A 45 5.48 10.27 11.46
N LEU A 46 5.68 9.63 12.59
CA LEU A 46 5.46 10.23 13.91
C LEU A 46 6.78 10.78 14.43
N SER A 47 6.77 12.02 14.88
CA SER A 47 7.89 12.70 15.50
C SER A 47 7.40 13.48 16.73
N LYS A 48 8.30 14.23 17.39
CA LYS A 48 7.91 15.15 18.44
C LYS A 48 7.15 16.39 17.94
N ALA A 49 7.25 16.67 16.64
CA ALA A 49 6.47 17.68 15.94
C ALA A 49 5.18 17.08 15.39
N ASP A 50 4.43 17.87 14.60
CA ASP A 50 3.22 17.40 13.94
C ASP A 50 3.51 16.18 13.05
N PRO A 51 2.59 15.21 12.96
CA PRO A 51 2.75 14.05 12.12
C PRO A 51 2.85 14.44 10.64
N THR A 52 3.69 13.73 9.90
CA THR A 52 3.81 13.87 8.45
C THR A 52 3.49 12.55 7.77
N ALA A 53 3.13 12.61 6.50
CA ALA A 53 2.85 11.44 5.69
C ALA A 53 3.82 11.35 4.51
N THR A 54 4.24 10.15 4.16
CA THR A 54 4.96 9.88 2.91
C THR A 54 3.96 9.42 1.87
N ILE A 55 3.76 10.25 0.84
CA ILE A 55 2.79 10.02 -0.24
C ILE A 55 3.52 9.95 -1.57
N GLN A 56 3.12 9.00 -2.41
CA GLN A 56 3.54 8.93 -3.81
C GLN A 56 2.36 9.33 -4.70
N PHE A 57 2.60 10.22 -5.67
CA PHE A 57 1.58 10.74 -6.58
C PHE A 57 2.16 11.05 -7.96
N ASP A 58 1.27 11.24 -8.94
CA ASP A 58 1.65 11.61 -10.30
C ASP A 58 2.22 13.03 -10.35
N TYR A 59 3.25 13.21 -11.18
CA TYR A 59 4.00 14.46 -11.28
C TYR A 59 4.47 14.69 -12.72
N ILE A 60 4.26 15.89 -13.24
CA ILE A 60 4.77 16.30 -14.56
C ILE A 60 6.17 16.89 -14.40
N GLY A 61 7.18 16.11 -14.76
CA GLY A 61 8.56 16.58 -14.83
C GLY A 61 8.97 16.98 -16.24
N ALA A 62 10.22 17.43 -16.41
CA ALA A 62 10.79 17.84 -17.70
C ALA A 62 10.72 16.75 -18.79
N LYS A 63 10.69 15.46 -18.41
CA LYS A 63 10.64 14.30 -19.32
C LYS A 63 9.22 13.67 -19.41
N GLY A 64 8.17 14.35 -18.93
CA GLY A 64 6.79 13.88 -18.92
C GLY A 64 6.31 13.37 -17.56
N LEU A 65 5.21 12.62 -17.57
CA LEU A 65 4.55 12.09 -16.39
C LEU A 65 5.43 11.05 -15.68
N ARG A 66 5.61 11.22 -14.38
CA ARG A 66 6.34 10.29 -13.50
C ARG A 66 5.71 10.23 -12.12
N LYS A 67 6.11 9.29 -11.30
CA LYS A 67 5.75 9.25 -9.88
C LYS A 67 6.73 10.07 -9.05
N LYS A 68 6.20 10.87 -8.12
CA LYS A 68 6.97 11.61 -7.13
C LYS A 68 6.57 11.15 -5.75
N THR A 69 7.56 10.83 -4.91
CA THR A 69 7.35 10.57 -3.48
C THR A 69 7.72 11.83 -2.71
N ALA A 70 6.85 12.26 -1.82
CA ALA A 70 7.07 13.43 -0.98
C ALA A 70 6.63 13.16 0.47
N THR A 71 7.36 13.75 1.42
CA THR A 71 6.90 13.86 2.80
C THR A 71 6.08 15.13 2.93
N VAL A 72 4.83 14.98 3.33
CA VAL A 72 3.82 16.05 3.34
C VAL A 72 3.27 16.27 4.75
N GLY A 73 2.94 17.52 5.05
CA GLY A 73 2.23 17.91 6.26
C GLY A 73 0.81 18.40 5.95
N ILE A 74 0.11 18.82 6.98
CA ILE A 74 -1.22 19.44 6.86
C ILE A 74 -1.10 20.68 5.97
N GLY A 75 -2.07 20.89 5.07
CA GLY A 75 -2.10 21.99 4.11
C GLY A 75 -1.31 21.73 2.82
N TYR A 76 -0.61 20.60 2.69
CA TYR A 76 0.07 20.27 1.44
C TYR A 76 -0.93 20.03 0.31
N ASN A 77 -0.80 20.80 -0.77
CA ASN A 77 -1.68 20.73 -1.94
C ASN A 77 -1.02 19.90 -3.05
N LEU A 78 -1.62 18.76 -3.41
CA LEU A 78 -1.07 17.90 -4.46
C LEU A 78 -1.13 18.59 -5.82
N TYR A 79 -2.21 19.34 -6.12
CA TYR A 79 -2.34 20.07 -7.39
C TYR A 79 -1.18 21.04 -7.60
N ASP A 80 -0.87 21.87 -6.60
CA ASP A 80 0.21 22.85 -6.68
C ASP A 80 1.59 22.22 -6.84
N ASN A 81 1.75 21.00 -6.35
CA ASN A 81 3.00 20.26 -6.36
C ASN A 81 3.06 19.16 -7.42
N SER A 82 2.08 19.06 -8.32
CA SER A 82 1.99 18.01 -9.33
C SER A 82 2.82 18.24 -10.61
N GLY A 83 3.56 19.32 -10.71
CA GLY A 83 4.45 19.55 -11.83
C GLY A 83 5.21 20.88 -11.79
N GLU A 84 6.30 20.94 -12.58
CA GLU A 84 7.13 22.15 -12.77
C GLU A 84 6.62 23.00 -13.93
N SER A 85 6.22 22.39 -15.02
CA SER A 85 5.82 23.07 -16.26
C SER A 85 4.33 22.93 -16.59
N GLY A 86 3.56 22.32 -15.69
CA GLY A 86 2.14 22.10 -15.79
C GLY A 86 1.64 21.44 -14.52
N LYS A 87 0.33 21.44 -14.32
CA LYS A 87 -0.29 20.82 -13.14
C LYS A 87 -1.28 19.77 -13.61
N LEU A 88 -1.50 18.75 -12.78
CA LEU A 88 -2.45 17.67 -13.05
C LEU A 88 -3.83 18.05 -12.52
N ASP A 89 -4.78 18.30 -13.43
CA ASP A 89 -6.15 18.67 -13.08
C ASP A 89 -6.86 17.62 -12.23
N GLU A 90 -6.40 16.37 -12.26
CA GLU A 90 -6.88 15.26 -11.43
C GLU A 90 -6.78 15.55 -9.92
N TYR A 91 -5.88 16.45 -9.51
CA TYR A 91 -5.73 16.85 -8.09
C TYR A 91 -6.35 18.18 -7.75
N LYS A 92 -7.02 18.84 -8.71
CA LYS A 92 -7.56 20.20 -8.54
C LYS A 92 -8.67 20.26 -7.49
N GLU A 93 -9.49 19.21 -7.42
CA GLU A 93 -10.64 19.18 -6.54
C GLU A 93 -10.29 18.68 -5.14
N GLY A 94 -9.72 19.61 -4.32
CA GLY A 94 -9.59 19.42 -2.88
C GLY A 94 -8.56 18.38 -2.43
N PHE A 95 -7.59 18.01 -3.27
CA PHE A 95 -6.46 17.16 -2.87
C PHE A 95 -5.42 17.94 -2.04
N VAL A 96 -5.90 18.59 -0.99
CA VAL A 96 -5.10 19.26 0.03
C VAL A 96 -5.18 18.44 1.31
N VAL A 97 -4.05 18.14 1.92
CA VAL A 97 -4.00 17.39 3.17
C VAL A 97 -4.70 18.17 4.28
N LYS A 98 -5.83 17.66 4.73
CA LYS A 98 -6.65 18.24 5.81
C LYS A 98 -6.18 17.80 7.17
N SER A 99 -5.94 16.50 7.34
CA SER A 99 -5.47 15.91 8.59
C SER A 99 -4.62 14.68 8.35
N ILE A 100 -3.73 14.41 9.32
CA ILE A 100 -2.87 13.22 9.36
C ILE A 100 -3.07 12.59 10.73
N ASP A 101 -3.56 11.35 10.77
CA ASP A 101 -3.80 10.62 12.02
C ASP A 101 -2.82 9.44 12.14
N GLY A 102 -1.95 9.53 13.14
CA GLY A 102 -0.98 8.47 13.42
C GLY A 102 -1.53 7.29 14.20
N ARG A 103 -2.76 7.34 14.72
CA ARG A 103 -3.38 6.25 15.47
C ARG A 103 -3.92 5.18 14.53
N ASP A 104 -4.61 5.62 13.48
CA ASP A 104 -5.16 4.75 12.46
C ASP A 104 -4.31 4.71 11.16
N ASN A 105 -3.19 5.42 11.15
CA ASN A 105 -2.28 5.52 10.00
C ASN A 105 -2.99 6.05 8.74
N SER A 106 -3.72 7.14 8.85
CA SER A 106 -4.50 7.68 7.76
C SER A 106 -4.19 9.14 7.44
N VAL A 107 -4.53 9.53 6.20
CA VAL A 107 -4.57 10.90 5.71
C VAL A 107 -5.96 11.19 5.19
N GLU A 108 -6.53 12.33 5.57
CA GLU A 108 -7.77 12.87 5.03
C GLU A 108 -7.48 14.13 4.21
N PHE A 109 -8.07 14.21 3.03
CA PHE A 109 -8.01 15.39 2.16
C PHE A 109 -9.24 16.29 2.34
N LEU A 110 -9.14 17.54 1.89
CA LEU A 110 -10.26 18.50 1.98
C LEU A 110 -11.50 18.06 1.18
N ASN A 111 -11.32 17.26 0.13
CA ASN A 111 -12.43 16.68 -0.65
C ASN A 111 -13.14 15.52 0.08
N GLY A 112 -12.78 15.23 1.33
CA GLY A 112 -13.38 14.15 2.14
C GLY A 112 -12.81 12.76 1.90
N ILE A 113 -11.90 12.60 0.95
CA ILE A 113 -11.23 11.31 0.73
C ILE A 113 -10.30 11.02 1.91
N LYS A 114 -10.44 9.85 2.50
CA LYS A 114 -9.56 9.32 3.54
C LYS A 114 -8.88 8.06 3.03
N ILE A 115 -7.56 8.00 3.15
CA ILE A 115 -6.73 6.86 2.76
C ILE A 115 -5.87 6.39 3.94
N PHE A 116 -5.64 5.08 4.02
CA PHE A 116 -4.80 4.48 5.06
C PHE A 116 -3.43 4.11 4.49
N ALA A 117 -2.44 3.94 5.38
CA ALA A 117 -1.11 3.50 4.95
C ALA A 117 -1.20 2.14 4.23
N GLY A 118 -0.68 2.09 3.02
CA GLY A 118 -0.78 0.96 2.10
C GLY A 118 -1.92 1.07 1.08
N ASP A 119 -2.84 2.03 1.22
CA ASP A 119 -3.93 2.24 0.26
C ASP A 119 -3.48 3.05 -0.96
N VAL A 120 -4.14 2.77 -2.07
CA VAL A 120 -3.96 3.47 -3.33
C VAL A 120 -5.32 3.93 -3.89
N ILE A 121 -5.35 5.13 -4.46
CA ILE A 121 -6.51 5.67 -5.19
C ILE A 121 -6.10 6.14 -6.57
N GLY A 122 -7.07 6.29 -7.47
CA GLY A 122 -6.88 6.70 -8.86
C GLY A 122 -6.49 5.54 -9.78
N LYS A 123 -6.03 5.86 -10.99
CA LYS A 123 -5.63 4.85 -11.98
C LYS A 123 -4.31 4.19 -11.59
N VAL A 124 -4.35 2.89 -11.37
CA VAL A 124 -3.18 2.07 -11.02
C VAL A 124 -2.91 1.09 -12.14
N SER A 125 -1.67 1.06 -12.64
CA SER A 125 -1.26 -0.01 -13.53
C SER A 125 -1.01 -1.30 -12.77
N GLU A 126 -1.16 -2.45 -13.43
CA GLU A 126 -0.89 -3.76 -12.83
C GLU A 126 0.53 -3.86 -12.26
N ASP A 127 1.53 -3.29 -12.94
CA ASP A 127 2.91 -3.26 -12.45
C ASP A 127 3.08 -2.42 -11.18
N GLN A 128 2.34 -1.31 -11.07
CA GLN A 128 2.34 -0.49 -9.86
C GLN A 128 1.70 -1.22 -8.69
N LEU A 129 0.54 -1.85 -8.92
CA LEU A 129 -0.14 -2.66 -7.91
C LEU A 129 0.79 -3.78 -7.41
N ARG A 130 1.46 -4.47 -8.32
CA ARG A 130 2.43 -5.53 -7.98
C ARG A 130 3.60 -5.00 -7.16
N ARG A 131 4.16 -3.83 -7.49
CA ARG A 131 5.21 -3.17 -6.69
C ARG A 131 4.75 -2.85 -5.27
N ILE A 132 3.53 -2.31 -5.13
CA ILE A 132 2.94 -2.02 -3.83
C ILE A 132 2.74 -3.32 -3.04
N GLN A 133 2.21 -4.38 -3.65
CA GLN A 133 2.03 -5.68 -3.00
C GLN A 133 3.35 -6.27 -2.48
N ILE A 134 4.40 -6.23 -3.29
CA ILE A 134 5.73 -6.70 -2.90
C ILE A 134 6.25 -5.88 -1.71
N ARG A 135 6.16 -4.55 -1.79
CA ARG A 135 6.59 -3.65 -0.71
C ARG A 135 5.86 -3.94 0.60
N GLU A 136 4.54 -4.00 0.56
CA GLU A 136 3.71 -4.26 1.75
C GLU A 136 3.99 -5.65 2.34
N THR A 137 4.27 -6.65 1.51
CA THR A 137 4.68 -7.98 1.95
C THR A 137 6.02 -7.93 2.68
N ILE A 138 7.01 -7.20 2.15
CA ILE A 138 8.33 -7.03 2.79
C ILE A 138 8.17 -6.31 4.14
N LEU A 139 7.41 -5.22 4.21
CA LEU A 139 7.17 -4.49 5.45
C LEU A 139 6.49 -5.36 6.51
N SER A 140 5.48 -6.12 6.11
CA SER A 140 4.79 -7.06 6.99
C SER A 140 5.72 -8.18 7.47
N HIS A 141 6.63 -8.65 6.62
CA HIS A 141 7.66 -9.63 6.99
C HIS A 141 8.58 -9.08 8.07
N LEU A 142 9.17 -7.92 7.84
CA LEU A 142 10.11 -7.28 8.76
C LEU A 142 9.46 -6.98 10.12
N GLU A 143 8.22 -6.51 10.13
CA GLU A 143 7.50 -6.25 11.37
C GLU A 143 7.24 -7.54 12.16
N ARG A 144 6.83 -8.63 11.48
CA ARG A 144 6.65 -9.94 12.13
C ARG A 144 7.97 -10.52 12.62
N GLU A 145 9.04 -10.40 11.84
CA GLU A 145 10.36 -10.86 12.24
C GLU A 145 10.81 -10.15 13.52
N ARG A 146 10.66 -8.82 13.58
CA ARG A 146 10.98 -8.02 14.76
C ARG A 146 10.24 -8.51 16.01
N GLN A 147 8.94 -8.85 15.88
CA GLN A 147 8.12 -9.31 17.00
C GLN A 147 8.45 -10.74 17.46
N LEU A 148 8.90 -11.59 16.54
CA LEU A 148 9.10 -13.03 16.79
C LEU A 148 10.56 -13.44 17.00
N PHE A 149 11.51 -12.56 16.64
CA PHE A 149 12.95 -12.81 16.74
C PHE A 149 13.37 -13.27 18.15
N HIS A 150 12.92 -12.55 19.19
CA HIS A 150 13.22 -12.88 20.59
C HIS A 150 12.65 -14.22 21.06
N LYS A 151 11.69 -14.77 20.31
CA LYS A 151 11.09 -16.09 20.59
C LYS A 151 11.78 -17.22 19.84
N GLY A 152 12.87 -16.93 19.10
CA GLY A 152 13.56 -17.89 18.26
C GLY A 152 12.74 -18.39 17.07
N ILE A 153 11.68 -17.66 16.67
CA ILE A 153 10.79 -18.03 15.57
C ILE A 153 11.24 -17.30 14.31
N LYS A 154 11.60 -18.06 13.27
CA LYS A 154 11.88 -17.52 11.94
C LYS A 154 10.61 -17.24 11.16
N VAL A 155 10.58 -16.09 10.50
CA VAL A 155 9.52 -15.72 9.55
C VAL A 155 10.01 -15.99 8.14
N LEU A 156 9.13 -16.53 7.30
CA LEU A 156 9.39 -16.75 5.87
C LEU A 156 8.28 -16.09 5.07
N SER A 157 8.65 -15.42 3.99
CA SER A 157 7.70 -14.92 2.99
C SER A 157 7.93 -15.63 1.67
N LEU A 158 6.85 -15.99 1.00
CA LEU A 158 6.87 -16.68 -0.28
C LEU A 158 6.18 -15.80 -1.31
N PHE A 159 6.87 -15.56 -2.43
CA PHE A 159 6.33 -14.84 -3.58
C PHE A 159 6.09 -15.83 -4.71
N PHE A 160 4.88 -15.80 -5.25
CA PHE A 160 4.57 -16.51 -6.49
C PHE A 160 4.69 -15.52 -7.65
N ILE A 161 5.59 -15.81 -8.58
CA ILE A 161 5.84 -14.99 -9.75
C ILE A 161 5.45 -15.82 -10.98
N ASP A 162 4.58 -15.27 -11.81
CA ASP A 162 3.97 -15.93 -12.95
C ASP A 162 4.98 -16.16 -14.11
N GLU A 163 5.99 -15.31 -14.27
CA GLU A 163 6.97 -15.41 -15.34
C GLU A 163 8.39 -15.21 -14.84
N VAL A 164 9.30 -16.09 -15.26
CA VAL A 164 10.73 -16.01 -14.89
C VAL A 164 11.36 -14.69 -15.35
N ALA A 165 10.98 -14.19 -16.52
CA ALA A 165 11.49 -12.93 -17.08
C ALA A 165 11.22 -11.69 -16.19
N LYS A 166 10.26 -11.77 -15.27
CA LYS A 166 9.92 -10.68 -14.33
C LYS A 166 10.88 -10.55 -13.15
N TYR A 167 11.71 -11.56 -12.89
CA TYR A 167 12.70 -11.48 -11.82
C TYR A 167 14.13 -11.81 -12.26
N LYS A 168 14.30 -12.41 -13.43
CA LYS A 168 15.61 -12.72 -13.99
C LYS A 168 15.64 -12.40 -15.48
N GLN A 169 16.50 -11.46 -15.86
CA GLN A 169 16.85 -11.24 -17.25
C GLN A 169 18.02 -12.15 -17.59
N TYR A 170 17.91 -12.81 -18.73
CA TYR A 170 19.00 -13.54 -19.34
C TYR A 170 19.61 -12.63 -20.41
N ASP A 171 20.90 -12.38 -20.35
CA ASP A 171 21.61 -11.76 -21.46
C ASP A 171 21.64 -12.74 -22.65
N GLU A 172 21.73 -12.23 -23.87
CA GLU A 172 21.76 -13.06 -25.11
C GLU A 172 22.90 -14.10 -25.13
N ALA A 173 23.82 -14.04 -24.18
CA ALA A 173 24.97 -14.94 -24.04
C ALA A 173 24.71 -16.15 -23.09
N GLY A 174 23.51 -16.34 -22.56
CA GLY A 174 23.10 -17.51 -21.76
C GLY A 174 23.16 -17.31 -20.26
#